data_939448107a28a5a83902a2d462e4be7a
#
_entry.id   939448107a28a5a83902a2d462e4be7a
#
_cell.length_a   1.000
_cell.length_b   1.000
_cell.length_c   1.000
_cell.angle_alpha   90.00
_cell.angle_beta   90.00
_cell.angle_gamma   90.00
#
_symmetry.space_group_name_H-M   'P 1'
#
loop_
_entity.id
_entity.type
_entity.pdbx_description
1 polymer ?
#
loop_
_entity_poly.entity_id
_entity_poly.type
_entity_poly.pdbx_seq_one_letter_code
_entity_poly.pdbx_strand_id
1 'polypeptide(L)'
;RGMSSAASDVYKRQLITFAKAVTNGYMPLGGSLVSDKVADVLLGHGGEFAHGLTYSGHPASCAAGLATMDVLQNTSILDSSANELVPYFAQALESLVDHPVVGQVRSKGLLAAVELVKDKDSRERLAPESGGAVYTRDRAIENGLMLRQTGDAMIMSPPFVTSTEEVDALVSKLTSALDLSLIHI
;
A
#
# COMPACT_ATOMS: atom_id res chain seq x y z
N ARG A 1 -9.40 4.14 -1.45
CA ARG A 1 -10.35 3.54 -2.43
C ARG A 1 -9.63 3.49 -3.77
N GLY A 2 -9.12 2.32 -4.16
CA GLY A 2 -8.66 2.08 -5.51
C GLY A 2 -9.86 2.17 -6.44
N MET A 3 -9.84 3.11 -7.38
CA MET A 3 -10.87 3.18 -8.40
C MET A 3 -10.54 2.18 -9.50
N SER A 4 -11.55 1.47 -10.01
CA SER A 4 -11.36 0.53 -11.11
C SER A 4 -10.87 1.27 -12.37
N SER A 5 -10.08 0.61 -13.20
CA SER A 5 -9.59 1.15 -14.47
C SER A 5 -10.72 1.65 -15.37
N ALA A 6 -11.88 0.97 -15.35
CA ALA A 6 -13.06 1.38 -16.11
C ALA A 6 -13.62 2.76 -15.70
N ALA A 7 -13.47 3.17 -14.43
CA ALA A 7 -13.88 4.50 -13.99
C ALA A 7 -12.87 5.60 -14.40
N SER A 8 -11.64 5.24 -14.75
CA SER A 8 -10.63 6.21 -15.22
C SER A 8 -10.85 6.61 -16.68
N ASP A 9 -11.46 5.77 -17.49
CA ASP A 9 -11.73 6.04 -18.92
C ASP A 9 -12.92 6.97 -19.15
N VAL A 10 -13.88 6.98 -18.22
CA VAL A 10 -15.12 7.78 -18.35
C VAL A 10 -15.01 9.14 -17.66
N TYR A 11 -14.16 9.25 -16.64
CA TYR A 11 -13.95 10.49 -15.88
C TYR A 11 -12.58 11.08 -16.08
N LYS A 12 -12.46 12.19 -16.82
CA LYS A 12 -11.28 13.02 -16.76
C LYS A 12 -11.19 13.65 -15.38
N ARG A 13 -10.20 13.22 -14.59
CA ARG A 13 -9.96 13.79 -13.25
C ARG A 13 -9.53 15.24 -13.40
N GLN A 14 -10.19 16.12 -12.68
CA GLN A 14 -9.87 17.53 -12.69
C GLN A 14 -8.76 17.87 -11.71
N LEU A 15 -8.70 17.13 -10.62
CA LEU A 15 -7.70 17.31 -9.55
C LEU A 15 -7.14 15.96 -9.14
N ILE A 16 -5.81 15.87 -9.02
CA ILE A 16 -5.09 14.68 -8.55
C ILE A 16 -4.10 15.12 -7.48
N THR A 17 -4.27 14.61 -6.27
CA THR A 17 -3.30 14.82 -5.19
C THR A 17 -2.27 13.69 -5.17
N PHE A 18 -1.01 14.02 -4.90
CA PHE A 18 0.07 13.06 -4.76
C PHE A 18 0.95 13.40 -3.56
N ALA A 19 1.60 12.39 -2.99
CA ALA A 19 2.54 12.51 -1.89
C ALA A 19 3.33 11.18 -1.71
N LYS A 20 4.06 11.05 -0.60
CA LYS A 20 4.71 9.82 -0.13
C LYS A 20 5.70 9.23 -1.14
N ALA A 21 5.28 8.24 -1.93
CA ALA A 21 6.12 7.54 -2.89
C ALA A 21 6.71 8.43 -4.00
N VAL A 22 6.22 9.65 -4.19
CA VAL A 22 6.78 10.59 -5.18
C VAL A 22 8.26 10.89 -4.95
N THR A 23 8.75 10.79 -3.73
CA THR A 23 10.17 10.91 -3.38
C THR A 23 10.74 9.64 -2.78
N ASN A 24 9.96 8.56 -2.78
CA ASN A 24 10.30 7.29 -2.13
C ASN A 24 10.76 7.44 -0.65
N GLY A 25 10.23 8.44 0.04
CA GLY A 25 10.52 8.72 1.46
C GLY A 25 11.81 9.50 1.73
N TYR A 26 12.62 9.82 0.72
CA TYR A 26 13.88 10.55 0.90
C TYR A 26 13.67 12.01 1.32
N MET A 27 12.62 12.66 0.82
CA MET A 27 12.30 14.04 1.16
C MET A 27 10.78 14.23 1.29
N PRO A 28 10.32 15.12 2.16
CA PRO A 28 8.89 15.50 2.22
C PRO A 28 8.49 16.22 0.93
N LEU A 29 7.53 15.65 0.19
CA LEU A 29 6.95 16.26 -1.00
C LEU A 29 5.51 15.80 -1.15
N GLY A 30 4.65 16.73 -1.50
CA GLY A 30 3.29 16.49 -1.92
C GLY A 30 2.82 17.60 -2.81
N GLY A 31 1.77 17.35 -3.58
CA GLY A 31 1.23 18.34 -4.48
C GLY A 31 -0.15 17.96 -4.99
N SER A 32 -0.69 18.86 -5.79
CA SER A 32 -1.93 18.67 -6.53
C SER A 32 -1.73 19.05 -7.98
N LEU A 33 -2.09 18.15 -8.87
CA LEU A 33 -2.21 18.41 -10.29
C LEU A 33 -3.60 18.93 -10.58
N VAL A 34 -3.70 19.94 -11.40
CA VAL A 34 -4.97 20.48 -11.89
C VAL A 34 -5.07 20.27 -13.40
N SER A 35 -6.27 19.93 -13.88
CA SER A 35 -6.50 19.82 -15.32
C SER A 35 -6.50 21.20 -15.99
N ASP A 36 -6.25 21.23 -17.31
CA ASP A 36 -6.26 22.46 -18.08
C ASP A 36 -7.57 23.25 -17.90
N LYS A 37 -8.71 22.54 -17.87
CA LYS A 37 -10.02 23.17 -17.63
C LYS A 37 -10.08 23.96 -16.32
N VAL A 38 -9.44 23.50 -15.26
CA VAL A 38 -9.37 24.19 -13.96
C VAL A 38 -8.32 25.28 -14.00
N ALA A 39 -7.16 24.99 -14.61
CA ALA A 39 -6.06 25.93 -14.75
C ALA A 39 -6.48 27.15 -15.57
N ASP A 40 -7.20 26.99 -16.67
CA ASP A 40 -7.69 28.08 -17.51
C ASP A 40 -8.57 29.05 -16.74
N VAL A 41 -9.42 28.56 -15.87
CA VAL A 41 -10.26 29.42 -15.01
C VAL A 41 -9.42 30.16 -13.99
N LEU A 42 -8.49 29.46 -13.34
CA LEU A 42 -7.63 30.07 -12.30
C LEU A 42 -6.71 31.15 -12.90
N LEU A 43 -6.10 30.88 -14.07
CA LEU A 43 -5.16 31.79 -14.71
C LEU A 43 -5.88 32.90 -15.49
N GLY A 44 -7.04 32.61 -16.09
CA GLY A 44 -7.78 33.55 -16.94
C GLY A 44 -8.70 34.51 -16.19
N HIS A 45 -9.36 34.04 -15.15
CA HIS A 45 -10.42 34.79 -14.45
C HIS A 45 -10.30 34.81 -12.92
N GLY A 46 -9.42 33.99 -12.35
CA GLY A 46 -9.28 33.81 -10.91
C GLY A 46 -8.47 34.89 -10.19
N GLY A 47 -7.81 35.76 -10.93
CA GLY A 47 -6.87 36.73 -10.34
C GLY A 47 -5.65 36.03 -9.74
N GLU A 48 -5.12 36.55 -8.65
CA GLU A 48 -4.01 35.95 -7.92
C GLU A 48 -4.49 34.71 -7.14
N PHE A 49 -3.85 33.57 -7.34
CA PHE A 49 -4.08 32.36 -6.53
C PHE A 49 -3.38 32.52 -5.18
N ALA A 50 -4.06 33.13 -4.23
CA ALA A 50 -3.54 33.46 -2.90
C ALA A 50 -3.44 32.23 -1.99
N HIS A 51 -2.74 31.17 -2.45
CA HIS A 51 -2.46 29.98 -1.68
C HIS A 51 -1.03 29.50 -1.91
N GLY A 52 -0.30 29.30 -0.83
CA GLY A 52 1.06 28.82 -0.86
C GLY A 52 1.57 28.44 0.51
N LEU A 53 2.57 27.60 0.54
CA LEU A 53 3.29 27.20 1.74
C LEU A 53 4.73 27.71 1.64
N THR A 54 5.33 28.09 2.79
CA THR A 54 6.71 28.63 2.83
C THR A 54 7.71 27.72 2.12
N TYR A 55 7.54 26.40 2.22
CA TYR A 55 8.42 25.41 1.60
C TYR A 55 7.92 24.88 0.25
N SER A 56 6.93 25.50 -0.38
CA SER A 56 6.50 25.14 -1.74
C SER A 56 7.66 25.27 -2.71
N GLY A 57 7.82 24.27 -3.59
CA GLY A 57 8.90 24.26 -4.59
C GLY A 57 10.30 24.05 -3.98
N HIS A 58 10.42 23.45 -2.79
CA HIS A 58 11.72 23.21 -2.15
C HIS A 58 12.66 22.43 -3.09
N PRO A 59 13.85 22.97 -3.47
CA PRO A 59 14.67 22.41 -4.54
C PRO A 59 15.09 20.96 -4.30
N ALA A 60 15.53 20.63 -3.07
CA ALA A 60 15.98 19.28 -2.75
C ALA A 60 14.81 18.27 -2.79
N SER A 61 13.61 18.68 -2.36
CA SER A 61 12.41 17.82 -2.45
C SER A 61 11.98 17.58 -3.90
N CYS A 62 12.02 18.62 -4.72
CA CYS A 62 11.73 18.51 -6.14
C CYS A 62 12.77 17.63 -6.86
N ALA A 63 14.06 17.79 -6.56
CA ALA A 63 15.13 16.97 -7.11
C ALA A 63 14.97 15.49 -6.75
N ALA A 64 14.63 15.18 -5.50
CA ALA A 64 14.33 13.81 -5.07
C ALA A 64 13.12 13.22 -5.80
N GLY A 65 12.08 14.02 -6.03
CA GLY A 65 10.92 13.61 -6.81
C GLY A 65 11.27 13.32 -8.27
N LEU A 66 12.03 14.19 -8.91
CA LEU A 66 12.50 14.00 -10.30
C LEU A 66 13.38 12.75 -10.41
N ALA A 67 14.32 12.54 -9.50
CA ALA A 67 15.17 11.35 -9.49
C ALA A 67 14.35 10.05 -9.30
N THR A 68 13.32 10.06 -8.46
CA THR A 68 12.42 8.92 -8.29
C THR A 68 11.67 8.63 -9.61
N MET A 69 11.14 9.66 -10.27
CA MET A 69 10.46 9.50 -11.55
C MET A 69 11.40 8.99 -12.64
N ASP A 70 12.64 9.49 -12.67
CA ASP A 70 13.66 9.06 -13.62
C ASP A 70 13.98 7.56 -13.46
N VAL A 71 14.16 7.08 -12.23
CA VAL A 71 14.34 5.65 -11.95
C VAL A 71 13.14 4.83 -12.42
N LEU A 72 11.92 5.26 -12.12
CA LEU A 72 10.71 4.54 -12.52
C LEU A 72 10.50 4.50 -14.04
N GLN A 73 10.93 5.53 -14.76
CA GLN A 73 10.78 5.63 -16.23
C GLN A 73 11.89 4.92 -17.00
N ASN A 74 13.12 4.98 -16.49
CA ASN A 74 14.31 4.54 -17.21
C ASN A 74 14.84 3.17 -16.77
N THR A 75 14.14 2.49 -15.86
CA THR A 75 14.46 1.11 -15.46
C THR A 75 13.27 0.20 -15.69
N SER A 76 13.52 -1.12 -15.72
CA SER A 76 12.46 -2.13 -15.84
C SER A 76 11.70 -2.41 -14.54
N ILE A 77 11.92 -1.62 -13.47
CA ILE A 77 11.42 -1.94 -12.13
C ILE A 77 9.89 -2.06 -12.08
N LEU A 78 9.16 -1.21 -12.81
CA LEU A 78 7.70 -1.29 -12.86
C LEU A 78 7.23 -2.50 -13.66
N ASP A 79 7.85 -2.80 -14.78
CA ASP A 79 7.50 -3.93 -15.64
C ASP A 79 7.85 -5.26 -14.97
N SER A 80 9.04 -5.38 -14.38
CA SER A 80 9.43 -6.58 -13.62
C SER A 80 8.52 -6.79 -12.41
N SER A 81 8.22 -5.72 -11.67
CA SER A 81 7.28 -5.81 -10.56
C SER A 81 5.89 -6.25 -11.02
N ALA A 82 5.36 -5.65 -12.08
CA ALA A 82 4.02 -5.96 -12.57
C ALA A 82 3.88 -7.38 -13.14
N ASN A 83 4.90 -7.86 -13.85
CA ASN A 83 4.85 -9.11 -14.59
C ASN A 83 5.37 -10.33 -13.79
N GLU A 84 6.24 -10.11 -12.81
CA GLU A 84 6.89 -11.19 -12.06
C GLU A 84 6.52 -11.13 -10.56
N LEU A 85 6.84 -10.04 -9.87
CA LEU A 85 6.69 -9.95 -8.43
C LEU A 85 5.22 -9.92 -7.98
N VAL A 86 4.37 -9.15 -8.65
CA VAL A 86 2.94 -9.02 -8.29
C VAL A 86 2.20 -10.34 -8.38
N PRO A 87 2.28 -11.11 -9.48
CA PRO A 87 1.61 -12.41 -9.54
C PRO A 87 2.21 -13.41 -8.55
N TYR A 88 3.54 -13.41 -8.34
CA TYR A 88 4.17 -14.26 -7.35
C TYR A 88 3.70 -13.96 -5.93
N PHE A 89 3.69 -12.67 -5.55
CA PHE A 89 3.22 -12.22 -4.24
C PHE A 89 1.76 -12.61 -3.98
N ALA A 90 0.88 -12.43 -4.98
CA ALA A 90 -0.51 -12.82 -4.86
C ALA A 90 -0.65 -14.34 -4.66
N GLN A 91 0.07 -15.14 -5.44
CA GLN A 91 0.06 -16.61 -5.33
C GLN A 91 0.62 -17.09 -3.98
N ALA A 92 1.72 -16.51 -3.53
CA ALA A 92 2.31 -16.87 -2.24
C ALA A 92 1.37 -16.61 -1.07
N LEU A 93 0.63 -15.50 -1.12
CA LEU A 93 -0.37 -15.17 -0.10
C LEU A 93 -1.60 -16.10 -0.10
N GLU A 94 -1.93 -16.70 -1.24
CA GLU A 94 -3.04 -17.67 -1.34
C GLU A 94 -2.85 -18.87 -0.40
N SER A 95 -1.59 -19.25 -0.10
CA SER A 95 -1.29 -20.32 0.86
C SER A 95 -1.83 -20.05 2.27
N LEU A 96 -2.07 -18.78 2.61
CA LEU A 96 -2.60 -18.38 3.92
C LEU A 96 -4.12 -18.56 4.02
N VAL A 97 -4.81 -18.74 2.88
CA VAL A 97 -6.28 -18.85 2.86
C VAL A 97 -6.75 -20.05 3.68
N ASP A 98 -5.98 -21.14 3.71
CA ASP A 98 -6.36 -22.35 4.44
C ASP A 98 -6.06 -22.28 5.95
N HIS A 99 -5.37 -21.25 6.40
CA HIS A 99 -5.06 -21.09 7.81
C HIS A 99 -6.34 -20.85 8.65
N PRO A 100 -6.51 -21.52 9.82
CA PRO A 100 -7.77 -21.49 10.58
C PRO A 100 -8.28 -20.12 10.98
N VAL A 101 -7.37 -19.18 11.30
CA VAL A 101 -7.74 -17.82 11.73
C VAL A 101 -7.80 -16.81 10.57
N VAL A 102 -7.59 -17.26 9.32
CA VAL A 102 -7.65 -16.40 8.15
C VAL A 102 -9.01 -16.50 7.49
N GLY A 103 -9.79 -15.42 7.55
CA GLY A 103 -11.09 -15.32 6.92
C GLY A 103 -11.03 -14.90 5.47
N GLN A 104 -10.07 -14.05 5.12
CA GLN A 104 -9.90 -13.57 3.76
C GLN A 104 -8.46 -13.09 3.50
N VAL A 105 -7.97 -13.37 2.27
CA VAL A 105 -6.77 -12.76 1.71
C VAL A 105 -7.17 -11.89 0.53
N ARG A 106 -6.66 -10.67 0.47
CA ARG A 106 -6.92 -9.71 -0.61
C ARG A 106 -5.62 -9.09 -1.06
N SER A 107 -5.42 -8.98 -2.37
CA SER A 107 -4.28 -8.25 -2.93
C SER A 107 -4.68 -7.42 -4.15
N LYS A 108 -3.98 -6.31 -4.34
CA LYS A 108 -4.02 -5.50 -5.56
C LYS A 108 -2.64 -4.92 -5.81
N GLY A 109 -1.97 -5.41 -6.82
CA GLY A 109 -0.53 -5.16 -6.96
C GLY A 109 0.21 -5.69 -5.74
N LEU A 110 1.12 -4.90 -5.20
CA LEU A 110 1.87 -5.23 -3.98
C LEU A 110 1.17 -4.79 -2.67
N LEU A 111 -0.04 -4.24 -2.74
CA LEU A 111 -0.82 -3.98 -1.53
C LEU A 111 -1.68 -5.20 -1.21
N ALA A 112 -1.47 -5.77 -0.04
CA ALA A 112 -2.22 -6.94 0.42
C ALA A 112 -2.75 -6.77 1.85
N ALA A 113 -3.82 -7.50 2.14
CA ALA A 113 -4.40 -7.61 3.47
C ALA A 113 -4.83 -9.06 3.74
N VAL A 114 -4.44 -9.55 4.90
CA VAL A 114 -4.91 -10.83 5.48
C VAL A 114 -5.84 -10.49 6.62
N GLU A 115 -7.10 -10.81 6.49
CA GLU A 115 -8.14 -10.52 7.48
C GLU A 115 -8.30 -11.71 8.42
N LEU A 116 -8.19 -11.44 9.71
CA LEU A 116 -8.32 -12.45 10.75
C LEU A 116 -9.78 -12.60 11.16
N VAL A 117 -10.16 -13.82 11.52
CA VAL A 117 -11.48 -14.17 12.03
C VAL A 117 -11.36 -15.10 13.22
N LYS A 118 -12.36 -15.09 14.09
CA LYS A 118 -12.48 -16.04 15.19
C LYS A 118 -12.98 -17.39 14.69
N ASP A 119 -13.92 -17.36 13.77
CA ASP A 119 -14.47 -18.55 13.13
C ASP A 119 -14.60 -18.33 11.64
N LYS A 120 -14.02 -19.23 10.86
CA LYS A 120 -13.90 -19.11 9.41
C LYS A 120 -15.21 -19.40 8.70
N ASP A 121 -16.00 -20.34 9.19
CA ASP A 121 -17.23 -20.78 8.54
C ASP A 121 -18.34 -19.73 8.68
N SER A 122 -18.50 -19.20 9.88
CA SER A 122 -19.46 -18.13 10.17
C SER A 122 -18.93 -16.74 9.82
N ARG A 123 -17.61 -16.60 9.58
CA ARG A 123 -16.89 -15.31 9.44
C ARG A 123 -17.04 -14.43 10.68
N GLU A 124 -17.14 -15.06 11.84
CA GLU A 124 -17.19 -14.31 13.11
C GLU A 124 -15.92 -13.51 13.29
N ARG A 125 -16.05 -12.22 13.51
CA ARG A 125 -14.93 -11.31 13.73
C ARG A 125 -14.29 -11.54 15.08
N LEU A 126 -13.03 -11.13 15.21
CA LEU A 126 -12.36 -11.10 16.50
C LEU A 126 -13.10 -10.12 17.42
N ALA A 127 -13.27 -10.53 18.68
CA ALA A 127 -13.74 -9.60 19.69
C ALA A 127 -12.70 -8.48 19.87
N PRO A 128 -13.08 -7.19 19.84
CA PRO A 128 -12.12 -6.08 19.96
C PRO A 128 -11.24 -6.19 21.21
N GLU A 129 -11.81 -6.70 22.30
CA GLU A 129 -11.14 -6.91 23.59
C GLU A 129 -10.18 -8.12 23.62
N SER A 130 -10.26 -9.03 22.64
CA SER A 130 -9.36 -10.21 22.60
C SER A 130 -7.91 -9.81 22.36
N GLY A 131 -7.68 -8.68 21.67
CA GLY A 131 -6.34 -8.25 21.31
C GLY A 131 -5.64 -9.14 20.27
N GLY A 132 -6.34 -10.15 19.70
CA GLY A 132 -5.75 -11.17 18.82
C GLY A 132 -5.04 -10.57 17.60
N ALA A 133 -5.63 -9.57 16.94
CA ALA A 133 -5.00 -8.90 15.81
C ALA A 133 -3.74 -8.11 16.20
N VAL A 134 -3.76 -7.46 17.36
CA VAL A 134 -2.58 -6.76 17.91
C VAL A 134 -1.48 -7.75 18.27
N TYR A 135 -1.85 -8.85 18.90
CA TYR A 135 -0.93 -9.94 19.25
C TYR A 135 -0.25 -10.50 17.98
N THR A 136 -1.03 -10.81 16.93
CA THR A 136 -0.49 -11.30 15.66
C THR A 136 0.52 -10.32 15.04
N ARG A 137 0.20 -9.02 15.03
CA ARG A 137 1.13 -7.99 14.57
C ARG A 137 2.43 -7.99 15.38
N ASP A 138 2.33 -8.04 16.69
CA ASP A 138 3.49 -7.97 17.58
C ASP A 138 4.38 -9.21 17.41
N ARG A 139 3.80 -10.39 17.26
CA ARG A 139 4.56 -11.61 16.93
C ARG A 139 5.22 -11.53 15.55
N ALA A 140 4.54 -10.97 14.55
CA ALA A 140 5.16 -10.75 13.24
C ALA A 140 6.38 -9.82 13.33
N ILE A 141 6.26 -8.72 14.07
CA ILE A 141 7.37 -7.76 14.28
C ILE A 141 8.53 -8.42 15.02
N GLU A 142 8.28 -9.20 16.06
CA GLU A 142 9.31 -9.94 16.79
C GLU A 142 10.03 -10.95 15.89
N ASN A 143 9.33 -11.54 14.93
CA ASN A 143 9.89 -12.42 13.91
C ASN A 143 10.60 -11.65 12.77
N GLY A 144 10.73 -10.32 12.88
CA GLY A 144 11.37 -9.48 11.88
C GLY A 144 10.53 -9.24 10.63
N LEU A 145 9.19 -9.28 10.75
CA LEU A 145 8.25 -8.89 9.71
C LEU A 145 7.50 -7.62 10.12
N MET A 146 7.87 -6.48 9.51
CA MET A 146 7.15 -5.24 9.69
C MET A 146 5.87 -5.25 8.86
N LEU A 147 4.72 -5.16 9.52
CA LEU A 147 3.42 -5.00 8.88
C LEU A 147 2.53 -4.05 9.67
N ARG A 148 1.45 -3.59 9.05
CA ARG A 148 0.46 -2.73 9.69
C ARG A 148 -0.79 -3.52 10.04
N GLN A 149 -1.23 -3.41 11.28
CA GLN A 149 -2.55 -3.90 11.69
C GLN A 149 -3.58 -2.76 11.61
N THR A 150 -4.76 -3.05 11.07
CA THR A 150 -5.90 -2.13 11.04
C THR A 150 -7.20 -2.94 11.21
N GLY A 151 -7.88 -2.76 12.33
CA GLY A 151 -8.97 -3.67 12.72
C GLY A 151 -8.43 -5.09 12.82
N ASP A 152 -9.06 -6.03 12.16
CA ASP A 152 -8.64 -7.43 12.12
C ASP A 152 -7.72 -7.76 10.94
N ALA A 153 -7.29 -6.77 10.17
CA ALA A 153 -6.50 -6.97 8.96
C ALA A 153 -5.01 -6.69 9.17
N MET A 154 -4.17 -7.64 8.75
CA MET A 154 -2.72 -7.50 8.61
C MET A 154 -2.42 -6.96 7.20
N ILE A 155 -1.92 -5.74 7.10
CA ILE A 155 -1.67 -5.05 5.83
C ILE A 155 -0.18 -5.06 5.53
N MET A 156 0.15 -5.40 4.28
CA MET A 156 1.53 -5.49 3.77
C MET A 156 1.63 -4.74 2.44
N SER A 157 2.79 -4.14 2.21
CA SER A 157 3.12 -3.50 0.94
C SER A 157 4.64 -3.52 0.74
N PRO A 158 5.18 -4.65 0.27
CA PRO A 158 6.61 -4.77 0.01
C PRO A 158 7.06 -3.81 -1.12
N PRO A 159 8.33 -3.38 -1.13
CA PRO A 159 8.87 -2.55 -2.19
C PRO A 159 8.90 -3.26 -3.55
N PHE A 160 8.96 -2.49 -4.65
CA PHE A 160 9.07 -3.03 -6.01
C PHE A 160 10.33 -3.87 -6.26
N VAL A 161 11.35 -3.74 -5.44
CA VAL A 161 12.63 -4.45 -5.53
C VAL A 161 12.69 -5.73 -4.70
N THR A 162 11.59 -6.11 -4.05
CA THR A 162 11.50 -7.32 -3.25
C THR A 162 11.70 -8.55 -4.12
N SER A 163 12.56 -9.49 -3.70
CA SER A 163 12.77 -10.75 -4.39
C SER A 163 11.71 -11.80 -4.05
N THR A 164 11.64 -12.86 -4.82
CA THR A 164 10.73 -13.99 -4.54
C THR A 164 11.07 -14.69 -3.23
N GLU A 165 12.35 -14.82 -2.90
CA GLU A 165 12.81 -15.37 -1.62
C GLU A 165 12.41 -14.51 -0.43
N GLU A 166 12.41 -13.18 -0.60
CA GLU A 166 11.91 -12.26 0.43
C GLU A 166 10.39 -12.35 0.58
N VAL A 167 9.65 -12.59 -0.49
CA VAL A 167 8.21 -12.89 -0.43
C VAL A 167 7.96 -14.18 0.34
N ASP A 168 8.71 -15.24 0.06
CA ASP A 168 8.59 -16.52 0.78
C ASP A 168 8.90 -16.34 2.29
N ALA A 169 9.95 -15.59 2.60
CA ALA A 169 10.29 -15.26 3.97
C ALA A 169 9.19 -14.43 4.66
N LEU A 170 8.57 -13.50 3.96
CA LEU A 170 7.43 -12.71 4.46
C LEU A 170 6.26 -13.63 4.81
N VAL A 171 5.85 -14.51 3.88
CA VAL A 171 4.74 -15.44 4.07
C VAL A 171 5.03 -16.41 5.22
N SER A 172 6.25 -16.97 5.27
CA SER A 172 6.66 -17.88 6.35
C SER A 172 6.62 -17.22 7.74
N LYS A 173 7.12 -15.98 7.85
CA LYS A 173 7.09 -15.22 9.12
C LYS A 173 5.66 -14.86 9.54
N LEU A 174 4.80 -14.53 8.58
CA LEU A 174 3.40 -14.25 8.86
C LEU A 174 2.68 -15.52 9.30
N THR A 175 2.90 -16.66 8.63
CA THR A 175 2.34 -17.96 9.05
C THR A 175 2.73 -18.28 10.50
N SER A 176 4.01 -18.14 10.84
CA SER A 176 4.46 -18.37 12.22
C SER A 176 3.78 -17.46 13.24
N ALA A 177 3.52 -16.20 12.88
CA ALA A 177 2.79 -15.28 13.75
C ALA A 177 1.30 -15.66 13.89
N LEU A 178 0.69 -16.14 12.80
CA LEU A 178 -0.68 -16.66 12.80
C LEU A 178 -0.82 -17.94 13.65
N ASP A 179 0.12 -18.88 13.54
CA ASP A 179 0.16 -20.10 14.35
C ASP A 179 0.19 -19.79 15.85
N LEU A 180 1.02 -18.82 16.25
CA LEU A 180 1.07 -18.37 17.63
C LEU A 180 -0.23 -17.69 18.09
N SER A 181 -0.96 -17.11 17.17
CA SER A 181 -2.21 -16.40 17.45
C SER A 181 -3.40 -17.35 17.70
N LEU A 182 -3.33 -18.60 17.23
CA LEU A 182 -4.35 -19.63 17.49
C LEU A 182 -4.66 -19.84 18.96
N ILE A 183 -3.72 -19.53 19.84
CA ILE A 183 -3.87 -19.69 21.30
C ILE A 183 -4.61 -18.49 21.90
N HIS A 184 -4.68 -17.36 21.19
CA HIS A 184 -5.20 -16.08 21.67
C HIS A 184 -6.46 -15.61 20.94
N ILE A 185 -6.87 -16.31 19.90
CA ILE A 185 -8.08 -16.10 19.10
C ILE A 185 -9.07 -17.22 19.39
#